data_f03df6828ae7fcbf982efaf383562c52
#
_entry.id   f03df6828ae7fcbf982efaf383562c52
#
_cell.length_a   1.000
_cell.length_b   1.000
_cell.length_c   1.000
_cell.angle_alpha   90.00
_cell.angle_beta   90.00
_cell.angle_gamma   90.00
#
_symmetry.space_group_name_H-M   'P 1'
#
loop_
_entity.id
_entity.type
_entity.pdbx_description
1 polymer ?
#
loop_
_entity_poly.entity_id
_entity_poly.type
_entity_poly.pdbx_seq_one_letter_code
_entity_poly.pdbx_strand_id
1 'polypeptide(L)'
;MTISIFIQTLNEADNLPGLLESLGGFDDIVVLDSLSNDQTRAIAEAGGCRWFERAYDGRGPHQNWAMEHIDFKHRWVFYLDADERMTPELKREIEAIAARWESGELTRENAPVAYYCGRKNYFRGRWLKHAMPPGNIMRFFQPPHIRFERLANPVPTVDGKVGYLKEHFLHYNFSKGLREWIERHNRYSSYEAVETVRALDNNPVRIANVFSSDRNTRRLELKNISFRLPLRPFIKFAYMYVLGRGFLDGRAGLTYCTLQAIYEYFIVLKVREIRQPDMSRLDRGVGPNRSEKHA
;
A
#
# COMPACT_ATOMS: atom_id res chain seq x y z
N MET A 1 2.97 -23.08 16.84
CA MET A 1 3.14 -22.65 15.44
C MET A 1 4.47 -21.97 15.31
N THR A 2 5.12 -22.05 14.16
CA THR A 2 6.52 -21.65 13.99
C THR A 2 6.64 -20.37 13.16
N ILE A 3 5.62 -19.48 13.31
CA ILE A 3 5.50 -18.23 12.57
C ILE A 3 5.05 -17.14 13.55
N SER A 4 5.80 -16.05 13.58
CA SER A 4 5.41 -14.81 14.27
C SER A 4 4.56 -13.94 13.35
N ILE A 5 3.53 -13.31 13.88
CA ILE A 5 2.72 -12.32 13.17
C ILE A 5 3.19 -10.93 13.58
N PHE A 6 3.46 -10.09 12.58
CA PHE A 6 3.85 -8.70 12.79
C PHE A 6 2.74 -7.78 12.28
N ILE A 7 2.26 -6.87 13.13
CA ILE A 7 1.17 -5.94 12.82
C ILE A 7 1.66 -4.52 13.08
N GLN A 8 1.40 -3.60 12.14
CA GLN A 8 1.60 -2.17 12.36
C GLN A 8 0.25 -1.47 12.56
N THR A 9 0.19 -0.57 13.55
CA THR A 9 -1.05 0.13 13.91
C THR A 9 -0.86 1.63 14.07
N LEU A 10 -1.92 2.38 13.79
CA LEU A 10 -2.16 3.77 14.20
C LEU A 10 -3.67 4.01 14.24
N ASN A 11 -4.25 4.05 15.46
CA ASN A 11 -5.69 4.22 15.66
C ASN A 11 -6.52 3.17 14.89
N GLU A 12 -6.32 1.89 15.23
CA GLU A 12 -6.90 0.74 14.55
C GLU A 12 -7.90 -0.05 15.43
N ALA A 13 -8.49 0.60 16.45
CA ALA A 13 -9.44 -0.03 17.38
C ALA A 13 -10.60 -0.74 16.66
N ASP A 14 -11.10 -0.19 15.55
CA ASP A 14 -12.18 -0.78 14.77
C ASP A 14 -11.76 -2.01 13.96
N ASN A 15 -10.51 -2.08 13.54
CA ASN A 15 -10.00 -3.12 12.63
C ASN A 15 -9.33 -4.28 13.36
N LEU A 16 -8.61 -3.97 14.43
CA LEU A 16 -7.77 -4.93 15.14
C LEU A 16 -8.52 -6.17 15.66
N PRO A 17 -9.74 -6.05 16.23
CA PRO A 17 -10.47 -7.23 16.69
C PRO A 17 -10.68 -8.29 15.60
N GLY A 18 -11.15 -7.89 14.43
CA GLY A 18 -11.37 -8.82 13.33
C GLY A 18 -10.08 -9.37 12.73
N LEU A 19 -8.94 -8.63 12.78
CA LEU A 19 -7.64 -9.19 12.42
C LEU A 19 -7.26 -10.29 13.43
N LEU A 20 -7.29 -10.00 14.73
CA LEU A 20 -6.93 -10.96 15.78
C LEU A 20 -7.80 -12.23 15.74
N GLU A 21 -9.11 -12.11 15.47
CA GLU A 21 -9.97 -13.26 15.24
C GLU A 21 -9.48 -14.15 14.10
N SER A 22 -8.99 -13.56 13.00
CA SER A 22 -8.45 -14.32 11.85
C SER A 22 -7.11 -15.00 12.15
N LEU A 23 -6.43 -14.62 13.23
CA LEU A 23 -5.11 -15.12 13.62
C LEU A 23 -5.15 -16.21 14.69
N GLY A 24 -6.33 -16.76 14.97
CA GLY A 24 -6.48 -17.81 15.98
C GLY A 24 -5.46 -18.95 15.81
N GLY A 25 -4.75 -19.28 16.91
CA GLY A 25 -3.75 -20.35 16.98
C GLY A 25 -2.30 -19.94 16.70
N PHE A 26 -2.01 -18.68 16.30
CA PHE A 26 -0.65 -18.16 16.36
C PHE A 26 -0.29 -17.80 17.82
N ASP A 27 0.92 -18.14 18.24
CA ASP A 27 1.41 -18.00 19.62
C ASP A 27 2.45 -16.88 19.80
N ASP A 28 2.74 -16.14 18.73
CA ASP A 28 3.55 -14.92 18.73
C ASP A 28 2.92 -13.88 17.79
N ILE A 29 2.14 -12.98 18.39
CA ILE A 29 1.54 -11.84 17.68
C ILE A 29 2.15 -10.57 18.25
N VAL A 30 2.82 -9.82 17.40
CA VAL A 30 3.56 -8.62 17.74
C VAL A 30 2.91 -7.41 17.09
N VAL A 31 2.59 -6.40 17.88
CA VAL A 31 2.06 -5.11 17.42
C VAL A 31 3.11 -4.03 17.63
N LEU A 32 3.45 -3.33 16.55
CA LEU A 32 4.24 -2.10 16.58
C LEU A 32 3.32 -0.92 16.30
N ASP A 33 3.08 -0.13 17.30
CA ASP A 33 2.15 1.00 17.27
C ASP A 33 2.83 2.35 17.04
N SER A 34 2.19 3.20 16.26
CA SER A 34 2.66 4.54 15.91
C SER A 34 2.06 5.63 16.82
N LEU A 35 1.96 5.36 18.13
CA LEU A 35 1.42 6.25 19.17
C LEU A 35 -0.09 6.48 19.02
N SER A 36 -0.86 5.40 18.97
CA SER A 36 -2.32 5.45 18.97
C SER A 36 -2.88 6.10 20.25
N ASN A 37 -3.98 6.82 20.09
CA ASN A 37 -4.68 7.48 21.19
C ASN A 37 -6.13 6.98 21.38
N ASP A 38 -6.47 5.87 20.73
CA ASP A 38 -7.74 5.16 20.84
C ASP A 38 -7.58 3.86 21.66
N GLN A 39 -8.54 2.93 21.56
CA GLN A 39 -8.53 1.65 22.28
C GLN A 39 -7.59 0.59 21.65
N THR A 40 -6.77 0.93 20.64
CA THR A 40 -5.91 -0.03 19.91
C THR A 40 -5.04 -0.84 20.88
N ARG A 41 -4.38 -0.18 21.83
CA ARG A 41 -3.51 -0.82 22.82
C ARG A 41 -4.28 -1.81 23.70
N ALA A 42 -5.40 -1.37 24.29
CA ALA A 42 -6.19 -2.21 25.17
C ALA A 42 -6.69 -3.48 24.46
N ILE A 43 -7.08 -3.35 23.18
CA ILE A 43 -7.51 -4.48 22.34
C ILE A 43 -6.34 -5.44 22.05
N ALA A 44 -5.17 -4.91 21.73
CA ALA A 44 -3.98 -5.72 21.45
C ALA A 44 -3.55 -6.52 22.69
N GLU A 45 -3.47 -5.87 23.86
CA GLU A 45 -3.10 -6.50 25.12
C GLU A 45 -4.13 -7.56 25.55
N ALA A 46 -5.44 -7.28 25.43
CA ALA A 46 -6.50 -8.25 25.68
C ALA A 46 -6.43 -9.46 24.72
N GLY A 47 -5.98 -9.25 23.49
CA GLY A 47 -5.73 -10.31 22.50
C GLY A 47 -4.42 -11.09 22.70
N GLY A 48 -3.67 -10.81 23.78
CA GLY A 48 -2.40 -11.49 24.09
C GLY A 48 -1.23 -11.08 23.19
N CYS A 49 -1.31 -9.93 22.52
CA CYS A 49 -0.25 -9.45 21.67
C CYS A 49 0.92 -8.88 22.48
N ARG A 50 2.15 -9.04 21.96
CA ARG A 50 3.31 -8.29 22.43
C ARG A 50 3.27 -6.89 21.86
N TRP A 51 3.29 -5.87 22.73
CA TRP A 51 3.12 -4.48 22.36
C TRP A 51 4.44 -3.71 22.34
N PHE A 52 4.68 -2.99 21.23
CA PHE A 52 5.80 -2.06 21.07
C PHE A 52 5.29 -0.71 20.55
N GLU A 53 5.90 0.37 20.99
CA GLU A 53 5.56 1.74 20.55
C GLU A 53 6.76 2.42 19.91
N ARG A 54 6.52 3.10 18.81
CA ARG A 54 7.54 3.90 18.14
C ARG A 54 6.90 5.00 17.30
N ALA A 55 7.39 6.24 17.44
CA ALA A 55 6.96 7.33 16.57
C ALA A 55 7.20 6.99 15.09
N TYR A 56 6.22 7.26 14.26
CA TYR A 56 6.28 6.95 12.83
C TYR A 56 7.19 7.93 12.08
N ASP A 57 8.20 7.42 11.42
CA ASP A 57 9.18 8.19 10.64
C ASP A 57 9.22 7.78 9.15
N GLY A 58 8.25 6.98 8.72
CA GLY A 58 8.12 6.44 7.38
C GLY A 58 7.96 4.92 7.40
N ARG A 59 7.31 4.37 6.38
CA ARG A 59 6.94 2.94 6.38
C ARG A 59 8.18 2.03 6.34
N GLY A 60 9.16 2.33 5.50
CA GLY A 60 10.39 1.55 5.40
C GLY A 60 11.22 1.57 6.68
N PRO A 61 11.60 2.74 7.21
CA PRO A 61 12.31 2.86 8.48
C PRO A 61 11.59 2.18 9.65
N HIS A 62 10.26 2.31 9.71
CA HIS A 62 9.45 1.70 10.76
C HIS A 62 9.47 0.16 10.69
N GLN A 63 9.39 -0.40 9.46
CA GLN A 63 9.53 -1.84 9.24
C GLN A 63 10.94 -2.35 9.55
N ASN A 64 11.98 -1.64 9.11
CA ASN A 64 13.36 -2.02 9.39
C ASN A 64 13.67 -2.02 10.87
N TRP A 65 13.18 -1.00 11.58
CA TRP A 65 13.34 -0.96 13.04
C TRP A 65 12.75 -2.19 13.71
N ALA A 66 11.55 -2.63 13.27
CA ALA A 66 10.94 -3.83 13.81
C ALA A 66 11.80 -5.08 13.55
N MET A 67 12.36 -5.22 12.34
CA MET A 67 13.21 -6.37 11.99
C MET A 67 14.54 -6.39 12.76
N GLU A 68 15.01 -5.23 13.23
CA GLU A 68 16.28 -5.07 13.96
C GLU A 68 16.16 -5.16 15.48
N HIS A 69 15.01 -4.75 16.03
CA HIS A 69 14.88 -4.53 17.48
C HIS A 69 13.83 -5.42 18.14
N ILE A 70 12.96 -6.06 17.36
CA ILE A 70 11.96 -6.98 17.90
C ILE A 70 12.50 -8.41 17.81
N ASP A 71 12.66 -9.03 18.96
CA ASP A 71 12.98 -10.46 19.05
C ASP A 71 11.71 -11.28 18.78
N PHE A 72 11.53 -11.66 17.52
CA PHE A 72 10.44 -12.54 17.10
C PHE A 72 10.71 -13.96 17.60
N LYS A 73 9.68 -14.60 18.18
CA LYS A 73 9.79 -15.96 18.74
C LYS A 73 10.16 -17.01 17.69
N HIS A 74 9.75 -16.77 16.44
CA HIS A 74 9.90 -17.72 15.35
C HIS A 74 10.77 -17.18 14.22
N ARG A 75 11.40 -18.08 13.47
CA ARG A 75 12.22 -17.76 12.30
C ARG A 75 11.47 -17.00 11.22
N TRP A 76 10.19 -17.31 11.02
CA TRP A 76 9.35 -16.73 9.99
C TRP A 76 8.43 -15.66 10.56
N VAL A 77 8.32 -14.56 9.84
CA VAL A 77 7.39 -13.48 10.15
C VAL A 77 6.40 -13.30 9.00
N PHE A 78 5.12 -13.25 9.33
CA PHE A 78 4.08 -12.81 8.41
C PHE A 78 3.60 -11.42 8.81
N TYR A 79 3.75 -10.44 7.91
CA TYR A 79 3.36 -9.06 8.15
C TYR A 79 1.94 -8.79 7.65
N LEU A 80 1.11 -8.18 8.50
CA LEU A 80 -0.26 -7.74 8.19
C LEU A 80 -0.49 -6.29 8.65
N ASP A 81 -1.26 -5.56 7.86
CA ASP A 81 -1.87 -4.30 8.29
C ASP A 81 -3.19 -4.61 9.05
N ALA A 82 -3.63 -3.72 9.96
CA ALA A 82 -4.79 -3.99 10.83
C ALA A 82 -6.11 -4.19 10.07
N ASP A 83 -6.24 -3.63 8.86
CA ASP A 83 -7.39 -3.78 7.99
C ASP A 83 -7.31 -5.02 7.06
N GLU A 84 -6.36 -5.94 7.34
CA GLU A 84 -6.19 -7.20 6.61
C GLU A 84 -6.66 -8.40 7.44
N ARG A 85 -6.91 -9.53 6.78
CA ARG A 85 -7.33 -10.79 7.42
C ARG A 85 -6.58 -11.96 6.83
N MET A 86 -6.07 -12.84 7.68
CA MET A 86 -5.51 -14.14 7.29
C MET A 86 -6.65 -15.07 6.85
N THR A 87 -6.46 -15.77 5.72
CA THR A 87 -7.40 -16.83 5.33
C THR A 87 -6.93 -18.19 5.84
N PRO A 88 -7.84 -19.14 6.11
CA PRO A 88 -7.45 -20.50 6.51
C PRO A 88 -6.53 -21.19 5.50
N GLU A 89 -6.75 -20.94 4.21
CA GLU A 89 -5.94 -21.50 3.12
C GLU A 89 -4.51 -20.94 3.17
N LEU A 90 -4.37 -19.62 3.29
CA LEU A 90 -3.08 -18.95 3.41
C LEU A 90 -2.33 -19.40 4.67
N LYS A 91 -3.03 -19.52 5.78
CA LYS A 91 -2.46 -20.04 7.03
C LYS A 91 -1.85 -21.41 6.83
N ARG A 92 -2.58 -22.37 6.24
CA ARG A 92 -2.09 -23.72 5.95
C ARG A 92 -0.88 -23.70 5.02
N GLU A 93 -0.86 -22.84 4.00
CA GLU A 93 0.26 -22.74 3.08
C GLU A 93 1.55 -22.27 3.76
N ILE A 94 1.48 -21.21 4.57
CA ILE A 94 2.67 -20.68 5.27
C ILE A 94 3.16 -21.63 6.36
N GLU A 95 2.26 -22.30 7.08
CA GLU A 95 2.61 -23.35 8.06
C GLU A 95 3.33 -24.53 7.41
N ALA A 96 2.86 -24.98 6.24
CA ALA A 96 3.53 -26.05 5.51
C ALA A 96 4.95 -25.66 5.05
N ILE A 97 5.13 -24.41 4.61
CA ILE A 97 6.47 -23.90 4.25
C ILE A 97 7.37 -23.84 5.49
N ALA A 98 6.89 -23.29 6.60
CA ALA A 98 7.67 -23.19 7.83
C ALA A 98 8.07 -24.57 8.37
N ALA A 99 7.16 -25.54 8.38
CA ALA A 99 7.43 -26.90 8.83
C ALA A 99 8.51 -27.60 7.99
N ARG A 100 8.52 -27.40 6.66
CA ARG A 100 9.56 -27.94 5.78
C ARG A 100 10.93 -27.32 6.01
N TRP A 101 10.97 -26.05 6.43
CA TRP A 101 12.22 -25.39 6.85
C TRP A 101 12.72 -25.95 8.19
N GLU A 102 11.85 -26.25 9.14
CA GLU A 102 12.21 -26.82 10.44
C GLU A 102 12.71 -28.26 10.33
N SER A 103 12.10 -29.03 9.44
CA SER A 103 12.57 -30.40 9.16
C SER A 103 13.91 -30.47 8.41
N GLY A 104 14.43 -29.34 7.93
CA GLY A 104 15.64 -29.28 7.11
C GLY A 104 15.44 -29.69 5.64
N GLU A 105 14.20 -29.95 5.21
CA GLU A 105 13.88 -30.22 3.80
C GLU A 105 14.14 -28.99 2.93
N LEU A 106 13.79 -27.79 3.44
CA LEU A 106 14.07 -26.50 2.81
C LEU A 106 15.23 -25.81 3.52
N THR A 107 16.16 -25.28 2.74
CA THR A 107 17.32 -24.53 3.21
C THR A 107 17.49 -23.26 2.38
N ARG A 108 18.38 -22.35 2.81
CA ARG A 108 18.68 -21.13 2.06
C ARG A 108 19.19 -21.41 0.63
N GLU A 109 19.85 -22.54 0.41
CA GLU A 109 20.42 -22.91 -0.88
C GLU A 109 19.32 -23.36 -1.86
N ASN A 110 18.31 -24.08 -1.39
CA ASN A 110 17.31 -24.71 -2.25
C ASN A 110 15.94 -23.99 -2.29
N ALA A 111 15.64 -23.12 -1.31
CA ALA A 111 14.31 -22.51 -1.15
C ALA A 111 14.34 -20.99 -0.96
N PRO A 112 13.20 -20.28 -1.22
CA PRO A 112 13.03 -18.87 -0.92
C PRO A 112 13.08 -18.56 0.58
N VAL A 113 13.70 -17.43 0.94
CA VAL A 113 13.72 -16.86 2.30
C VAL A 113 12.66 -15.79 2.50
N ALA A 114 11.99 -15.40 1.43
CA ALA A 114 10.91 -14.41 1.44
C ALA A 114 9.89 -14.71 0.33
N TYR A 115 8.63 -14.36 0.58
CA TYR A 115 7.52 -14.65 -0.34
C TYR A 115 6.63 -13.44 -0.52
N TYR A 116 6.30 -13.17 -1.78
CA TYR A 116 5.19 -12.32 -2.13
C TYR A 116 3.87 -13.04 -1.93
N CYS A 117 2.87 -12.34 -1.39
CA CYS A 117 1.52 -12.82 -1.18
C CYS A 117 0.52 -11.96 -1.94
N GLY A 118 -0.46 -12.58 -2.58
CA GLY A 118 -1.55 -11.89 -3.27
C GLY A 118 -2.54 -11.29 -2.27
N ARG A 119 -3.18 -10.17 -2.66
CA ARG A 119 -4.14 -9.44 -1.86
C ARG A 119 -5.51 -9.38 -2.52
N LYS A 120 -6.55 -9.85 -1.85
CA LYS A 120 -7.95 -9.70 -2.28
C LYS A 120 -8.54 -8.43 -1.68
N ASN A 121 -8.77 -7.40 -2.50
CA ASN A 121 -9.28 -6.11 -2.04
C ASN A 121 -10.79 -6.11 -1.98
N TYR A 122 -11.36 -5.81 -0.81
CA TYR A 122 -12.80 -5.74 -0.59
C TYR A 122 -13.28 -4.29 -0.54
N PHE A 123 -14.39 -4.04 -1.20
CA PHE A 123 -15.08 -2.76 -1.15
C PHE A 123 -16.59 -2.99 -1.05
N ARG A 124 -17.23 -2.44 -0.01
CA ARG A 124 -18.66 -2.59 0.26
C ARG A 124 -19.12 -4.07 0.24
N GLY A 125 -18.36 -4.91 0.92
CA GLY A 125 -18.63 -6.34 1.04
C GLY A 125 -18.34 -7.19 -0.21
N ARG A 126 -17.81 -6.58 -1.29
CA ARG A 126 -17.51 -7.29 -2.54
C ARG A 126 -16.01 -7.29 -2.84
N TRP A 127 -15.47 -8.44 -3.23
CA TRP A 127 -14.12 -8.54 -3.76
C TRP A 127 -14.02 -7.87 -5.14
N LEU A 128 -13.18 -6.84 -5.27
CA LEU A 128 -12.88 -6.17 -6.54
C LEU A 128 -11.82 -6.95 -7.30
N LYS A 129 -12.23 -7.83 -8.20
CA LYS A 129 -11.32 -8.66 -9.00
C LYS A 129 -10.66 -7.89 -10.14
N HIS A 130 -11.39 -6.94 -10.72
CA HIS A 130 -11.08 -6.26 -11.97
C HIS A 130 -10.76 -4.78 -11.75
N ALA A 131 -11.60 -4.06 -11.00
CA ALA A 131 -11.39 -2.65 -10.70
C ALA A 131 -10.17 -2.41 -9.80
N MET A 132 -9.83 -3.37 -8.94
CA MET A 132 -8.65 -3.36 -8.09
C MET A 132 -8.01 -4.77 -8.07
N PRO A 133 -7.34 -5.15 -9.16
CA PRO A 133 -6.80 -6.50 -9.29
C PRO A 133 -5.79 -6.80 -8.19
N PRO A 134 -5.66 -8.06 -7.78
CA PRO A 134 -4.70 -8.48 -6.77
C PRO A 134 -3.28 -8.06 -7.16
N GLY A 135 -2.59 -7.40 -6.24
CA GLY A 135 -1.16 -7.14 -6.34
C GLY A 135 -0.42 -8.06 -5.38
N ASN A 136 0.77 -8.51 -5.77
CA ASN A 136 1.64 -9.26 -4.88
C ASN A 136 2.45 -8.30 -4.02
N ILE A 137 2.44 -8.52 -2.70
CA ILE A 137 3.15 -7.73 -1.71
C ILE A 137 4.01 -8.67 -0.88
N MET A 138 5.23 -8.25 -0.54
CA MET A 138 6.11 -9.02 0.34
C MET A 138 5.49 -9.07 1.74
N ARG A 139 5.14 -10.28 2.19
CA ARG A 139 4.43 -10.47 3.46
C ARG A 139 4.97 -11.58 4.35
N PHE A 140 5.62 -12.59 3.78
CA PHE A 140 6.13 -13.73 4.51
C PHE A 140 7.62 -13.86 4.30
N PHE A 141 8.44 -13.72 5.35
CA PHE A 141 9.88 -13.62 5.22
C PHE A 141 10.61 -13.96 6.52
N GLN A 142 11.91 -14.21 6.39
CA GLN A 142 12.83 -14.33 7.51
C GLN A 142 13.47 -12.96 7.78
N PRO A 143 13.31 -12.35 8.98
CA PRO A 143 13.77 -10.99 9.30
C PRO A 143 15.22 -10.69 8.95
N PRO A 144 16.21 -11.58 9.20
CA PRO A 144 17.62 -11.30 8.90
C PRO A 144 17.92 -11.12 7.40
N HIS A 145 17.02 -11.57 6.52
CA HIS A 145 17.23 -11.56 5.08
C HIS A 145 16.44 -10.49 4.32
N ILE A 146 15.76 -9.56 5.03
CA ILE A 146 14.95 -8.53 4.40
C ILE A 146 15.31 -7.13 4.88
N ARG A 147 15.24 -6.16 3.96
CA ARG A 147 15.33 -4.72 4.20
C ARG A 147 14.28 -4.00 3.37
N PHE A 148 13.79 -2.90 3.87
CA PHE A 148 12.80 -2.06 3.19
C PHE A 148 13.40 -0.70 2.86
N GLU A 149 13.49 -0.39 1.57
CA GLU A 149 13.98 0.89 1.08
C GLU A 149 12.82 1.86 0.84
N ARG A 150 13.09 3.17 0.91
CA ARG A 150 12.17 4.31 0.76
C ARG A 150 11.27 4.54 1.98
N LEU A 151 10.98 5.83 2.20
CA LEU A 151 10.12 6.30 3.29
C LEU A 151 8.64 5.93 3.08
N ALA A 152 8.16 6.06 1.83
CA ALA A 152 6.81 5.70 1.43
C ALA A 152 6.84 4.65 0.31
N ASN A 153 5.83 3.76 0.28
CA ASN A 153 5.78 2.63 -0.65
C ASN A 153 7.10 1.84 -0.67
N PRO A 154 7.50 1.26 0.46
CA PRO A 154 8.80 0.60 0.60
C PRO A 154 8.96 -0.53 -0.41
N VAL A 155 10.16 -0.62 -0.95
CA VAL A 155 10.56 -1.70 -1.85
C VAL A 155 11.41 -2.67 -1.02
N PRO A 156 11.02 -3.95 -0.92
CA PRO A 156 11.83 -4.93 -0.21
C PRO A 156 13.08 -5.31 -1.01
N THR A 157 14.22 -5.32 -0.33
CA THR A 157 15.47 -5.93 -0.79
C THR A 157 15.69 -7.20 0.02
N VAL A 158 15.92 -8.32 -0.67
CA VAL A 158 16.02 -9.65 -0.05
C VAL A 158 17.39 -10.26 -0.33
N ASP A 159 18.08 -10.67 0.73
CA ASP A 159 19.32 -11.45 0.64
C ASP A 159 18.98 -12.93 0.54
N GLY A 160 18.67 -13.39 -0.67
CA GLY A 160 18.31 -14.77 -0.96
C GLY A 160 17.26 -14.92 -2.05
N LYS A 161 16.77 -16.15 -2.22
CA LYS A 161 15.71 -16.45 -3.19
C LYS A 161 14.37 -15.88 -2.72
N VAL A 162 13.55 -15.46 -3.67
CA VAL A 162 12.20 -14.95 -3.44
C VAL A 162 11.18 -15.86 -4.11
N GLY A 163 10.10 -16.16 -3.40
CA GLY A 163 8.98 -16.98 -3.88
C GLY A 163 7.66 -16.20 -3.95
N TYR A 164 6.61 -16.91 -4.35
CA TYR A 164 5.24 -16.42 -4.40
C TYR A 164 4.32 -17.43 -3.73
N LEU A 165 3.49 -16.96 -2.80
CA LEU A 165 2.42 -17.76 -2.24
C LEU A 165 1.29 -17.88 -3.26
N LYS A 166 0.59 -19.00 -3.24
CA LYS A 166 -0.57 -19.25 -4.10
C LYS A 166 -1.83 -18.61 -3.51
N GLU A 167 -1.92 -18.65 -2.19
CA GLU A 167 -3.07 -18.15 -1.45
C GLU A 167 -2.97 -16.65 -1.18
N HIS A 168 -4.07 -16.07 -0.69
CA HIS A 168 -4.25 -14.63 -0.59
C HIS A 168 -4.78 -14.25 0.78
N PHE A 169 -4.37 -13.09 1.29
CA PHE A 169 -5.05 -12.45 2.41
C PHE A 169 -6.15 -11.49 1.94
N LEU A 170 -7.11 -11.19 2.82
CA LEU A 170 -8.20 -10.25 2.54
C LEU A 170 -7.80 -8.86 3.03
N HIS A 171 -8.20 -7.82 2.30
CA HIS A 171 -7.91 -6.44 2.65
C HIS A 171 -9.17 -5.57 2.56
N TYR A 172 -9.53 -4.98 3.68
CA TYR A 172 -10.72 -4.15 3.86
C TYR A 172 -10.35 -2.66 3.92
N ASN A 173 -9.76 -2.15 2.84
CA ASN A 173 -9.20 -0.80 2.76
C ASN A 173 -10.20 0.35 2.90
N PHE A 174 -11.49 0.05 3.05
CA PHE A 174 -12.57 1.00 3.34
C PHE A 174 -13.22 0.76 4.71
N SER A 175 -12.59 0.01 5.59
CA SER A 175 -13.12 -0.34 6.91
C SER A 175 -13.43 0.87 7.78
N LYS A 176 -12.65 1.94 7.70
CA LYS A 176 -12.87 3.22 8.39
C LYS A 176 -13.86 4.16 7.68
N GLY A 177 -14.53 3.67 6.63
CA GLY A 177 -15.56 4.40 5.91
C GLY A 177 -15.04 5.35 4.82
N LEU A 178 -16.01 5.94 4.10
CA LEU A 178 -15.71 6.78 2.94
C LEU A 178 -15.09 8.14 3.35
N ARG A 179 -15.50 8.69 4.50
CA ARG A 179 -14.95 9.96 5.01
C ARG A 179 -13.45 9.88 5.18
N GLU A 180 -12.95 8.87 5.90
CA GLU A 180 -11.51 8.67 6.13
C GLU A 180 -10.78 8.44 4.79
N TRP A 181 -11.38 7.66 3.89
CA TRP A 181 -10.83 7.43 2.57
C TRP A 181 -10.65 8.75 1.80
N ILE A 182 -11.66 9.64 1.79
CA ILE A 182 -11.60 10.95 1.12
C ILE A 182 -10.51 11.83 1.76
N GLU A 183 -10.46 11.93 3.08
CA GLU A 183 -9.47 12.73 3.81
C GLU A 183 -8.03 12.27 3.50
N ARG A 184 -7.80 10.95 3.51
CA ARG A 184 -6.51 10.35 3.17
C ARG A 184 -6.12 10.59 1.71
N HIS A 185 -7.05 10.43 0.78
CA HIS A 185 -6.80 10.66 -0.64
C HIS A 185 -6.65 12.15 -0.97
N ASN A 186 -7.29 13.03 -0.21
CA ASN A 186 -7.02 14.46 -0.31
C ASN A 186 -5.56 14.78 0.08
N ARG A 187 -5.02 14.20 1.15
CA ARG A 187 -3.59 14.36 1.51
C ARG A 187 -2.68 13.76 0.43
N TYR A 188 -2.95 12.54 0.01
CA TYR A 188 -2.15 11.85 -1.01
C TYR A 188 -2.13 12.59 -2.34
N SER A 189 -3.26 13.20 -2.76
CA SER A 189 -3.31 13.98 -3.99
C SER A 189 -2.40 15.21 -3.95
N SER A 190 -2.12 15.77 -2.77
CA SER A 190 -1.17 16.88 -2.62
C SER A 190 0.28 16.42 -2.87
N TYR A 191 0.67 15.27 -2.31
CA TYR A 191 1.99 14.69 -2.57
C TYR A 191 2.17 14.28 -4.03
N GLU A 192 1.17 13.62 -4.62
CA GLU A 192 1.19 13.22 -6.03
C GLU A 192 1.21 14.43 -6.97
N ALA A 193 0.58 15.55 -6.61
CA ALA A 193 0.64 16.77 -7.39
C ALA A 193 2.06 17.34 -7.45
N VAL A 194 2.76 17.42 -6.32
CA VAL A 194 4.16 17.86 -6.26
C VAL A 194 5.07 16.95 -7.09
N GLU A 195 4.92 15.63 -6.93
CA GLU A 195 5.69 14.67 -7.71
C GLU A 195 5.37 14.74 -9.21
N THR A 196 4.11 15.01 -9.57
CA THR A 196 3.70 15.21 -10.97
C THR A 196 4.35 16.45 -11.55
N VAL A 197 4.39 17.57 -10.83
CA VAL A 197 5.07 18.81 -11.27
C VAL A 197 6.55 18.54 -11.48
N ARG A 198 7.24 17.92 -10.52
CA ARG A 198 8.65 17.53 -10.64
C ARG A 198 8.91 16.65 -11.86
N ALA A 199 8.05 15.66 -12.10
CA ALA A 199 8.17 14.78 -13.25
C ALA A 199 7.94 15.50 -14.57
N LEU A 200 7.00 16.45 -14.63
CA LEU A 200 6.74 17.26 -15.82
C LEU A 200 7.91 18.19 -16.17
N ASP A 201 8.61 18.71 -15.17
CA ASP A 201 9.70 19.67 -15.34
C ASP A 201 11.05 18.97 -15.64
N ASN A 202 11.30 17.81 -15.01
CA ASN A 202 12.60 17.15 -15.08
C ASN A 202 12.66 15.95 -16.05
N ASN A 203 11.52 15.40 -16.48
CA ASN A 203 11.47 14.19 -17.30
C ASN A 203 10.82 14.48 -18.67
N PRO A 204 11.58 14.88 -19.68
CA PRO A 204 11.06 15.01 -21.05
C PRO A 204 10.56 13.64 -21.55
N VAL A 205 9.44 13.64 -22.29
CA VAL A 205 8.91 12.42 -22.90
C VAL A 205 9.86 11.89 -23.95
N ARG A 206 10.22 10.61 -23.83
CA ARG A 206 11.03 9.88 -24.81
C ARG A 206 10.19 8.77 -25.43
N ILE A 207 9.52 9.06 -26.53
CA ILE A 207 8.59 8.13 -27.20
C ILE A 207 9.25 6.76 -27.47
N ALA A 208 10.55 6.72 -27.78
CA ALA A 208 11.30 5.49 -27.99
C ALA A 208 11.22 4.54 -26.78
N ASN A 209 11.17 5.09 -25.55
CA ASN A 209 11.10 4.28 -24.32
C ASN A 209 9.76 3.56 -24.14
N VAL A 210 8.70 3.99 -24.83
CA VAL A 210 7.39 3.31 -24.83
C VAL A 210 7.50 1.91 -25.44
N PHE A 211 8.44 1.74 -26.38
CA PHE A 211 8.69 0.47 -27.07
C PHE A 211 9.89 -0.30 -26.49
N SER A 212 10.43 0.15 -25.36
CA SER A 212 11.52 -0.54 -24.67
C SER A 212 11.13 -1.98 -24.30
N SER A 213 12.07 -2.91 -24.47
CA SER A 213 11.92 -4.29 -23.97
C SER A 213 11.91 -4.35 -22.43
N ASP A 214 12.57 -3.37 -21.77
CA ASP A 214 12.52 -3.25 -20.33
C ASP A 214 11.14 -2.75 -19.87
N ARG A 215 10.46 -3.62 -19.10
CA ARG A 215 9.11 -3.35 -18.56
C ARG A 215 9.06 -2.12 -17.65
N ASN A 216 10.12 -1.87 -16.89
CA ASN A 216 10.17 -0.75 -15.94
C ASN A 216 10.31 0.58 -16.68
N THR A 217 11.21 0.66 -17.65
CA THR A 217 11.41 1.82 -18.52
C THR A 217 10.13 2.16 -19.28
N ARG A 218 9.49 1.16 -19.89
CA ARG A 218 8.20 1.34 -20.59
C ARG A 218 7.11 1.85 -19.65
N ARG A 219 6.97 1.27 -18.45
CA ARG A 219 5.96 1.70 -17.46
C ARG A 219 6.19 3.13 -16.99
N LEU A 220 7.45 3.50 -16.75
CA LEU A 220 7.81 4.87 -16.34
C LEU A 220 7.45 5.87 -17.43
N GLU A 221 7.75 5.57 -18.68
CA GLU A 221 7.48 6.45 -19.81
C GLU A 221 5.97 6.62 -20.06
N LEU A 222 5.20 5.52 -19.99
CA LEU A 222 3.73 5.58 -20.07
C LEU A 222 3.14 6.43 -18.93
N LYS A 223 3.73 6.36 -17.72
CA LYS A 223 3.36 7.23 -16.60
C LYS A 223 3.66 8.69 -16.92
N ASN A 224 4.83 9.01 -17.46
CA ASN A 224 5.23 10.37 -17.86
C ASN A 224 4.29 10.96 -18.93
N ILE A 225 3.91 10.14 -19.91
CA ILE A 225 2.92 10.53 -20.93
C ILE A 225 1.57 10.80 -20.29
N SER A 226 1.13 9.92 -19.39
CA SER A 226 -0.16 10.06 -18.72
C SER A 226 -0.31 11.38 -17.96
N PHE A 227 0.79 11.93 -17.42
CA PHE A 227 0.78 13.23 -16.75
C PHE A 227 0.48 14.41 -17.68
N ARG A 228 0.67 14.25 -18.99
CA ARG A 228 0.47 15.28 -20.01
C ARG A 228 -0.85 15.15 -20.77
N LEU A 229 -1.59 14.05 -20.55
CA LEU A 229 -2.84 13.81 -21.25
C LEU A 229 -3.94 14.76 -20.76
N PRO A 230 -4.74 15.35 -21.68
CA PRO A 230 -5.96 16.05 -21.31
C PRO A 230 -6.97 15.05 -20.72
N LEU A 231 -7.91 15.54 -19.91
CA LEU A 231 -9.01 14.74 -19.39
C LEU A 231 -8.58 13.46 -18.62
N ARG A 232 -7.40 13.50 -17.95
CA ARG A 232 -6.83 12.38 -17.16
C ARG A 232 -7.87 11.64 -16.31
N PRO A 233 -8.78 12.30 -15.57
CA PRO A 233 -9.77 11.60 -14.75
C PRO A 233 -10.67 10.67 -15.56
N PHE A 234 -11.12 11.12 -16.74
CA PHE A 234 -11.96 10.34 -17.64
C PHE A 234 -11.19 9.17 -18.27
N ILE A 235 -9.95 9.42 -18.69
CA ILE A 235 -9.06 8.37 -19.21
C ILE A 235 -8.81 7.32 -18.14
N LYS A 236 -8.56 7.72 -16.88
CA LYS A 236 -8.40 6.83 -15.74
C LYS A 236 -9.65 5.98 -15.50
N PHE A 237 -10.81 6.61 -15.51
CA PHE A 237 -12.10 5.91 -15.39
C PHE A 237 -12.27 4.88 -16.51
N ALA A 238 -12.14 5.30 -17.78
CA ALA A 238 -12.31 4.42 -18.93
C ALA A 238 -11.30 3.25 -18.90
N TYR A 239 -10.05 3.53 -18.56
CA TYR A 239 -9.03 2.49 -18.39
C TYR A 239 -9.42 1.46 -17.34
N MET A 240 -9.82 1.89 -16.14
CA MET A 240 -10.15 0.97 -15.04
C MET A 240 -11.48 0.26 -15.28
N TYR A 241 -12.50 1.00 -15.73
CA TYR A 241 -13.86 0.48 -15.84
C TYR A 241 -14.04 -0.40 -17.08
N VAL A 242 -13.52 0.04 -18.25
CA VAL A 242 -13.66 -0.66 -19.51
C VAL A 242 -12.48 -1.61 -19.76
N LEU A 243 -11.25 -1.10 -19.91
CA LEU A 243 -10.08 -1.93 -20.24
C LEU A 243 -9.70 -2.87 -19.10
N GLY A 244 -9.72 -2.39 -17.86
CA GLY A 244 -9.53 -3.20 -16.65
C GLY A 244 -10.72 -4.09 -16.30
N ARG A 245 -11.82 -4.00 -17.07
CA ARG A 245 -13.06 -4.77 -16.86
C ARG A 245 -13.72 -4.52 -15.50
N GLY A 246 -13.52 -3.34 -14.92
CA GLY A 246 -14.10 -2.96 -13.63
C GLY A 246 -15.63 -3.08 -13.58
N PHE A 247 -16.31 -3.02 -14.75
CA PHE A 247 -17.76 -3.24 -14.89
C PHE A 247 -18.20 -4.65 -14.44
N LEU A 248 -17.31 -5.65 -14.50
CA LEU A 248 -17.59 -7.00 -14.02
C LEU A 248 -17.70 -7.08 -12.49
N ASP A 249 -17.16 -6.09 -11.76
CA ASP A 249 -17.33 -5.99 -10.32
C ASP A 249 -18.65 -5.30 -9.93
N GLY A 250 -19.52 -5.01 -10.92
CA GLY A 250 -20.86 -4.44 -10.73
C GLY A 250 -20.85 -3.04 -10.12
N ARG A 251 -21.82 -2.73 -9.25
CA ARG A 251 -21.94 -1.41 -8.61
C ARG A 251 -20.71 -1.04 -7.77
N ALA A 252 -20.08 -2.01 -7.11
CA ALA A 252 -18.86 -1.78 -6.34
C ALA A 252 -17.70 -1.35 -7.25
N GLY A 253 -17.52 -2.02 -8.40
CA GLY A 253 -16.52 -1.65 -9.41
C GLY A 253 -16.77 -0.26 -9.99
N LEU A 254 -18.02 0.06 -10.36
CA LEU A 254 -18.39 1.41 -10.84
C LEU A 254 -18.03 2.47 -9.81
N THR A 255 -18.47 2.29 -8.55
CA THR A 255 -18.22 3.25 -7.47
C THR A 255 -16.71 3.43 -7.25
N TYR A 256 -15.95 2.33 -7.20
CA TYR A 256 -14.51 2.40 -7.00
C TYR A 256 -13.79 3.10 -8.16
N CYS A 257 -14.10 2.77 -9.41
CA CYS A 257 -13.52 3.45 -10.58
C CYS A 257 -13.85 4.95 -10.59
N THR A 258 -15.07 5.32 -10.19
CA THR A 258 -15.48 6.74 -10.05
C THR A 258 -14.67 7.44 -8.96
N LEU A 259 -14.50 6.83 -7.78
CA LEU A 259 -13.69 7.39 -6.70
C LEU A 259 -12.22 7.58 -7.14
N GLN A 260 -11.66 6.64 -7.89
CA GLN A 260 -10.31 6.76 -8.44
C GLN A 260 -10.20 7.88 -9.49
N ALA A 261 -11.24 8.10 -10.29
CA ALA A 261 -11.29 9.23 -11.22
C ALA A 261 -11.40 10.59 -10.49
N ILE A 262 -12.17 10.66 -9.41
CA ILE A 262 -12.26 11.84 -8.54
C ILE A 262 -10.89 12.12 -7.88
N TYR A 263 -10.23 11.10 -7.37
CA TYR A 263 -8.87 11.23 -6.82
C TYR A 263 -7.88 11.76 -7.86
N GLU A 264 -7.93 11.25 -9.09
CA GLU A 264 -7.12 11.75 -10.21
C GLU A 264 -7.44 13.22 -10.55
N TYR A 265 -8.70 13.61 -10.43
CA TYR A 265 -9.13 15.00 -10.63
C TYR A 265 -8.57 15.93 -9.55
N PHE A 266 -8.51 15.50 -8.29
CA PHE A 266 -7.84 16.27 -7.22
C PHE A 266 -6.36 16.52 -7.54
N ILE A 267 -5.66 15.52 -8.06
CA ILE A 267 -4.25 15.67 -8.47
C ILE A 267 -4.15 16.73 -9.58
N VAL A 268 -5.00 16.64 -10.61
CA VAL A 268 -4.98 17.59 -11.75
C VAL A 268 -5.25 19.03 -11.28
N LEU A 269 -6.20 19.23 -10.39
CA LEU A 269 -6.52 20.58 -9.85
C LEU A 269 -5.33 21.12 -9.07
N LYS A 270 -4.73 20.32 -8.17
CA LYS A 270 -3.59 20.74 -7.35
C LYS A 270 -2.31 20.98 -8.18
N VAL A 271 -2.10 20.23 -9.26
CA VAL A 271 -1.02 20.53 -10.23
C VAL A 271 -1.22 21.89 -10.90
N ARG A 272 -2.47 22.24 -11.28
CA ARG A 272 -2.78 23.56 -11.85
C ARG A 272 -2.56 24.66 -10.82
N GLU A 273 -3.00 24.48 -9.60
CA GLU A 273 -2.80 25.42 -8.50
C GLU A 273 -1.32 25.70 -8.23
N ILE A 274 -0.48 24.65 -8.19
CA ILE A 274 0.99 24.79 -8.02
C ILE A 274 1.62 25.57 -9.17
N ARG A 275 1.17 25.34 -10.41
CA ARG A 275 1.74 25.98 -11.62
C ARG A 275 1.20 27.38 -11.90
N GLN A 276 0.03 27.72 -11.34
CA GLN A 276 -0.64 29.00 -11.52
C GLN A 276 -1.05 29.60 -10.16
N PRO A 277 -0.09 30.00 -9.32
CA PRO A 277 -0.38 30.49 -7.96
C PRO A 277 -1.25 31.76 -7.95
N ASP A 278 -1.32 32.51 -9.04
CA ASP A 278 -2.20 33.70 -9.15
C ASP A 278 -3.70 33.35 -9.19
N MET A 279 -4.07 32.15 -9.66
CA MET A 279 -5.46 31.69 -9.64
C MET A 279 -5.99 31.59 -8.20
N SER A 280 -5.17 31.10 -7.26
CA SER A 280 -5.54 31.02 -5.83
C SER A 280 -5.65 32.38 -5.14
N ARG A 281 -5.03 33.42 -5.70
CA ARG A 281 -5.18 34.82 -5.23
C ARG A 281 -6.48 35.42 -5.67
N LEU A 282 -6.93 35.11 -6.89
CA LEU A 282 -8.25 35.57 -7.42
C LEU A 282 -9.39 34.98 -6.58
N ASP A 283 -9.32 33.72 -6.22
CA ASP A 283 -10.32 33.05 -5.37
C ASP A 283 -10.38 33.63 -3.95
N ARG A 284 -9.31 34.27 -3.47
CA ARG A 284 -9.27 34.99 -2.18
C ARG A 284 -9.66 36.45 -2.28
N GLY A 285 -10.14 36.92 -3.45
CA GLY A 285 -10.51 38.32 -3.68
C GLY A 285 -9.30 39.28 -3.67
N VAL A 286 -8.09 38.79 -3.73
CA VAL A 286 -6.88 39.60 -3.84
C VAL A 286 -6.60 39.81 -5.33
N GLY A 287 -6.88 40.99 -5.84
CA GLY A 287 -6.63 41.34 -7.23
C GLY A 287 -5.17 41.20 -7.65
N PRO A 288 -4.85 41.07 -8.95
CA PRO A 288 -3.49 40.91 -9.44
C PRO A 288 -2.62 42.09 -8.98
N ASN A 289 -1.44 41.73 -8.43
CA ASN A 289 -0.47 42.73 -7.97
C ASN A 289 0.02 43.53 -9.20
N ARG A 290 -0.39 44.81 -9.32
CA ARG A 290 -0.06 45.68 -10.47
C ARG A 290 1.44 46.08 -10.53
N SER A 291 2.26 45.65 -9.57
CA SER A 291 3.65 46.09 -9.45
C SER A 291 4.69 45.32 -10.28
N GLU A 292 4.29 44.23 -10.98
CA GLU A 292 5.24 43.40 -11.76
C GLU A 292 5.21 43.66 -13.27
N LYS A 293 4.58 44.74 -13.76
CA LYS A 293 4.54 45.05 -15.19
C LYS A 293 5.59 46.06 -15.67
N HIS A 294 6.57 46.45 -14.83
CA HIS A 294 7.69 47.29 -15.22
C HIS A 294 9.01 46.82 -14.59
N ALA A 295 9.57 45.76 -15.15
CA ALA A 295 11.00 45.47 -15.10
C ALA A 295 11.41 44.63 -16.35
#